data_08b27f9a3b70f11b2f3e82d2644a85c6
#
_entry.id   08b27f9a3b70f11b2f3e82d2644a85c6
#
_cell.length_a   1.000
_cell.length_b   1.000
_cell.length_c   1.000
_cell.angle_alpha   90.00
_cell.angle_beta   90.00
_cell.angle_gamma   90.00
#
_symmetry.space_group_name_H-M   'P 1'
#
loop_
_entity.id
_entity.type
_entity.pdbx_description
1 polymer ?
#
loop_
_entity_poly.entity_id
_entity_poly.type
_entity_poly.pdbx_seq_one_letter_code
_entity_poly.pdbx_strand_id
1 'polypeptide(L)'
;VAVTCNVGVSLLGKDSFQEIDITGVTMPITKHNYIVKDVNKLADVVRSAFKIAASGRPGPVLIDITKDATAAMAEYEYKKPEPVERITDTIRTEDIDKAVEMISQAKKPFVFVGGGAVISGADKELAEFVKKLHAPVTDSLMGKGAFNGTDPLYMGMLGMHGTKAANFGVSECDLLVVVGARFSDRVTGNAKKFATNAKIVQFDVDPAEINKIKVDANVIGDIKEVLKRINEKLTQQKHDEWVAYVEELAKKYPLTYHTDKLTGPYIMEKLYEVTNGDAIITTEVGQHQMWAAQFYKYKEPRQLLTSGGLGTMGYGLGASIGAKWGRRDKTVINIAGDGCFR
;
A
#
# COMPACT_ATOMS: atom_id res chain seq x y z
N VAL A 1 13.22 -3.35 9.87
CA VAL A 1 14.26 -4.29 10.34
C VAL A 1 14.01 -4.54 11.82
N ALA A 2 13.88 -5.82 12.21
CA ALA A 2 13.79 -6.25 13.60
C ALA A 2 15.18 -6.70 14.08
N VAL A 3 15.55 -6.32 15.30
CA VAL A 3 16.83 -6.73 15.90
C VAL A 3 16.52 -7.48 17.19
N THR A 4 17.04 -8.71 17.28
CA THR A 4 16.92 -9.57 18.46
C THR A 4 18.31 -9.94 18.98
N CYS A 5 18.36 -10.46 20.19
CA CYS A 5 19.59 -10.95 20.80
C CYS A 5 19.48 -12.43 21.13
N ASN A 6 20.58 -13.14 21.03
CA ASN A 6 20.65 -14.57 21.32
C ASN A 6 21.78 -14.89 22.32
N VAL A 7 21.79 -16.13 22.79
CA VAL A 7 22.85 -16.66 23.65
C VAL A 7 24.23 -16.58 22.99
N GLY A 8 25.31 -16.82 23.72
CA GLY A 8 26.65 -16.90 23.16
C GLY A 8 26.80 -18.05 22.15
N VAL A 9 27.71 -17.89 21.19
CA VAL A 9 27.93 -18.85 20.08
C VAL A 9 28.12 -20.30 20.58
N SER A 10 28.80 -20.48 21.72
CA SER A 10 29.04 -21.79 22.30
C SER A 10 27.79 -22.51 22.82
N LEU A 11 26.69 -21.78 23.01
CA LEU A 11 25.42 -22.26 23.55
C LEU A 11 24.35 -22.44 22.47
N LEU A 12 24.54 -21.94 21.26
CA LEU A 12 23.58 -22.03 20.17
C LEU A 12 23.25 -23.49 19.82
N GLY A 13 21.96 -23.83 19.71
CA GLY A 13 21.46 -25.16 19.38
C GLY A 13 21.56 -26.17 20.50
N LYS A 14 21.67 -25.72 21.77
CA LYS A 14 21.81 -26.59 22.94
C LYS A 14 20.66 -26.50 23.94
N ASP A 15 19.53 -25.90 23.54
CA ASP A 15 18.39 -25.63 24.42
C ASP A 15 18.76 -24.89 25.71
N SER A 16 19.67 -23.91 25.56
CA SER A 16 20.19 -23.12 26.66
C SER A 16 19.10 -22.22 27.26
N PHE A 17 19.29 -21.75 28.49
CA PHE A 17 18.35 -20.82 29.12
C PHE A 17 18.13 -19.57 28.28
N GLN A 18 16.85 -19.28 27.96
CA GLN A 18 16.40 -18.18 27.08
C GLN A 18 16.91 -18.26 25.64
N GLU A 19 17.33 -19.39 25.18
CA GLU A 19 17.62 -19.63 23.76
C GLU A 19 16.34 -19.91 22.98
N ILE A 20 16.24 -19.35 21.78
CA ILE A 20 15.22 -19.67 20.78
C ILE A 20 15.81 -19.55 19.39
N ASP A 21 15.44 -20.46 18.48
CA ASP A 21 15.71 -20.28 17.04
C ASP A 21 14.73 -19.26 16.44
N ILE A 22 14.97 -17.98 16.77
CA ILE A 22 14.11 -16.89 16.27
C ILE A 22 14.19 -16.74 14.75
N THR A 23 15.28 -17.14 14.12
CA THR A 23 15.44 -17.10 12.66
C THR A 23 14.54 -18.15 12.01
N GLY A 24 14.49 -19.36 12.53
CA GLY A 24 13.56 -20.40 12.09
C GLY A 24 12.09 -20.00 12.28
N VAL A 25 11.75 -19.45 13.44
CA VAL A 25 10.39 -18.97 13.74
C VAL A 25 9.94 -17.85 12.80
N THR A 26 10.83 -16.94 12.45
CA THR A 26 10.49 -15.76 11.64
C THR A 26 10.69 -15.96 10.14
N MET A 27 11.33 -17.02 9.70
CA MET A 27 11.61 -17.32 8.29
C MET A 27 10.38 -17.18 7.38
N PRO A 28 9.18 -17.73 7.73
CA PRO A 28 8.01 -17.65 6.86
C PRO A 28 7.38 -16.25 6.76
N ILE A 29 7.75 -15.31 7.64
CA ILE A 29 7.13 -13.97 7.71
C ILE A 29 8.13 -12.84 7.42
N THR A 30 9.37 -13.16 7.06
CA THR A 30 10.43 -12.20 6.77
C THR A 30 10.99 -12.38 5.36
N LYS A 31 11.55 -11.32 4.79
CA LYS A 31 12.28 -11.41 3.51
C LYS A 31 13.63 -12.08 3.66
N HIS A 32 14.28 -11.87 4.79
CA HIS A 32 15.60 -12.43 5.09
C HIS A 32 15.87 -12.41 6.59
N ASN A 33 16.72 -13.32 7.05
CA ASN A 33 17.16 -13.42 8.43
C ASN A 33 18.69 -13.53 8.49
N TYR A 34 19.27 -12.87 9.50
CA TYR A 34 20.68 -12.95 9.81
C TYR A 34 20.90 -13.43 11.23
N ILE A 35 21.93 -14.26 11.45
CA ILE A 35 22.54 -14.49 12.76
C ILE A 35 23.94 -13.90 12.74
N VAL A 36 24.18 -12.86 13.54
CA VAL A 36 25.47 -12.21 13.66
C VAL A 36 26.27 -12.80 14.82
N LYS A 37 27.33 -13.54 14.48
CA LYS A 37 28.24 -14.21 15.43
C LYS A 37 29.59 -13.49 15.56
N ASP A 38 29.88 -12.54 14.67
CA ASP A 38 31.12 -11.78 14.58
C ASP A 38 30.80 -10.30 14.48
N VAL A 39 31.26 -9.50 15.45
CA VAL A 39 31.03 -8.06 15.52
C VAL A 39 31.56 -7.32 14.28
N ASN A 40 32.63 -7.78 13.66
CA ASN A 40 33.20 -7.16 12.46
C ASN A 40 32.23 -7.21 11.26
N LYS A 41 31.26 -8.12 11.26
CA LYS A 41 30.22 -8.23 10.22
C LYS A 41 28.95 -7.44 10.53
N LEU A 42 28.78 -6.96 11.77
CA LEU A 42 27.52 -6.36 12.23
C LEU A 42 27.11 -5.16 11.38
N ALA A 43 28.03 -4.24 11.11
CA ALA A 43 27.73 -3.02 10.35
C ALA A 43 27.29 -3.32 8.90
N ASP A 44 27.92 -4.29 8.23
CA ASP A 44 27.57 -4.68 6.87
C ASP A 44 26.24 -5.44 6.83
N VAL A 45 25.98 -6.29 7.82
CA VAL A 45 24.69 -6.98 7.96
C VAL A 45 23.56 -5.96 8.17
N VAL A 46 23.74 -4.96 9.02
CA VAL A 46 22.73 -3.92 9.25
C VAL A 46 22.44 -3.17 7.94
N ARG A 47 23.45 -2.73 7.19
CA ARG A 47 23.28 -2.07 5.90
C ARG A 47 22.51 -2.95 4.90
N SER A 48 22.91 -4.22 4.80
CA SER A 48 22.26 -5.20 3.92
C SER A 48 20.81 -5.45 4.30
N ALA A 49 20.52 -5.56 5.60
CA ALA A 49 19.17 -5.76 6.12
C ALA A 49 18.22 -4.61 5.73
N PHE A 50 18.67 -3.36 5.88
CA PHE A 50 17.87 -2.20 5.46
C PHE A 50 17.68 -2.14 3.94
N LYS A 51 18.74 -2.46 3.16
CA LYS A 51 18.66 -2.52 1.70
C LYS A 51 17.65 -3.59 1.24
N ILE A 52 17.72 -4.80 1.79
CA ILE A 52 16.79 -5.90 1.48
C ILE A 52 15.37 -5.54 1.91
N ALA A 53 15.18 -5.01 3.13
CA ALA A 53 13.86 -4.65 3.63
C ALA A 53 13.15 -3.64 2.72
N ALA A 54 13.88 -2.68 2.15
CA ALA A 54 13.34 -1.61 1.32
C ALA A 54 13.29 -1.93 -0.18
N SER A 55 14.00 -2.96 -0.66
CA SER A 55 14.08 -3.31 -2.09
C SER A 55 12.82 -4.03 -2.57
N GLY A 56 12.48 -3.88 -3.84
CA GLY A 56 11.34 -4.54 -4.48
C GLY A 56 10.04 -4.29 -3.73
N ARG A 57 9.30 -5.37 -3.42
CA ARG A 57 8.20 -5.29 -2.46
C ARG A 57 8.79 -5.18 -1.05
N PRO A 58 8.64 -4.05 -0.34
CA PRO A 58 9.19 -3.90 1.01
C PRO A 58 8.62 -4.92 1.99
N GLY A 59 9.46 -5.36 2.92
CA GLY A 59 9.06 -6.35 3.93
C GLY A 59 10.09 -6.48 5.04
N PRO A 60 9.76 -7.17 6.14
CA PRO A 60 10.60 -7.28 7.32
C PRO A 60 11.87 -8.10 7.07
N VAL A 61 12.95 -7.72 7.75
CA VAL A 61 14.21 -8.47 7.85
C VAL A 61 14.59 -8.57 9.32
N LEU A 62 15.02 -9.74 9.76
CA LEU A 62 15.48 -9.98 11.13
C LEU A 62 17.02 -9.99 11.19
N ILE A 63 17.57 -9.39 12.23
CA ILE A 63 18.96 -9.52 12.62
C ILE A 63 19.00 -10.05 14.05
N ASP A 64 19.45 -11.28 14.23
CA ASP A 64 19.67 -11.89 15.53
C ASP A 64 21.15 -11.80 15.90
N ILE A 65 21.47 -11.19 17.06
CA ILE A 65 22.86 -10.88 17.44
C ILE A 65 23.22 -11.73 18.65
N THR A 66 24.30 -12.53 18.55
CA THR A 66 24.75 -13.33 19.68
C THR A 66 25.41 -12.47 20.77
N LYS A 67 25.35 -12.96 22.02
CA LYS A 67 25.94 -12.28 23.19
C LYS A 67 27.43 -11.94 22.96
N ASP A 68 28.18 -12.84 22.33
CA ASP A 68 29.61 -12.62 22.05
C ASP A 68 29.81 -11.41 21.12
N ALA A 69 28.98 -11.30 20.08
CA ALA A 69 29.05 -10.17 19.14
C ALA A 69 28.67 -8.83 19.82
N THR A 70 27.71 -8.85 20.76
CA THR A 70 27.35 -7.62 21.50
C THR A 70 28.40 -7.19 22.53
N ALA A 71 29.21 -8.13 23.04
CA ALA A 71 30.24 -7.85 24.03
C ALA A 71 31.60 -7.53 23.40
N ALA A 72 31.82 -7.87 22.15
CA ALA A 72 33.09 -7.70 21.46
C ALA A 72 33.30 -6.26 21.00
N MET A 73 34.58 -5.88 20.89
CA MET A 73 35.02 -4.57 20.36
C MET A 73 35.39 -4.74 18.88
N ALA A 74 35.04 -3.75 18.07
CA ALA A 74 35.46 -3.67 16.67
C ALA A 74 35.79 -2.23 16.28
N GLU A 75 36.66 -2.06 15.31
CA GLU A 75 36.87 -0.76 14.67
C GLU A 75 35.70 -0.51 13.71
N TYR A 76 35.12 0.69 13.79
CA TYR A 76 34.02 1.10 12.95
C TYR A 76 34.39 2.22 12.02
N GLU A 77 34.30 1.99 10.73
CA GLU A 77 34.40 3.02 9.71
C GLU A 77 32.99 3.32 9.14
N TYR A 78 32.61 4.59 9.16
CA TYR A 78 31.34 5.01 8.57
C TYR A 78 31.36 4.85 7.05
N LYS A 79 30.39 4.07 6.53
CA LYS A 79 30.13 3.97 5.09
C LYS A 79 28.72 4.47 4.83
N LYS A 80 28.60 5.48 3.94
CA LYS A 80 27.30 6.01 3.53
C LYS A 80 26.46 4.87 2.93
N PRO A 81 25.17 4.71 3.37
CA PRO A 81 24.28 3.73 2.77
C PRO A 81 24.06 4.00 1.27
N GLU A 82 24.04 2.94 0.46
CA GLU A 82 23.69 3.04 -0.92
C GLU A 82 22.17 3.27 -1.06
N PRO A 83 21.73 4.09 -2.04
CA PRO A 83 20.31 4.21 -2.34
C PRO A 83 19.70 2.87 -2.75
N VAL A 84 18.44 2.66 -2.38
CA VAL A 84 17.68 1.51 -2.92
C VAL A 84 17.21 1.85 -4.32
N GLU A 85 17.67 1.09 -5.29
CA GLU A 85 17.30 1.28 -6.69
C GLU A 85 15.89 0.75 -6.96
N ARG A 86 15.18 1.41 -7.90
CA ARG A 86 13.88 0.94 -8.37
C ARG A 86 14.06 -0.27 -9.28
N ILE A 87 13.14 -1.22 -9.22
CA ILE A 87 13.13 -2.36 -10.15
C ILE A 87 12.59 -1.88 -11.49
N THR A 88 13.49 -1.78 -12.47
CA THR A 88 13.20 -1.30 -13.83
C THR A 88 13.63 -2.28 -14.91
N ASP A 89 14.52 -3.19 -14.60
CA ASP A 89 15.09 -4.23 -15.47
C ASP A 89 14.06 -5.30 -15.86
N THR A 90 13.04 -5.48 -15.05
CA THR A 90 11.91 -6.39 -15.34
C THR A 90 10.84 -5.80 -16.26
N ILE A 91 10.87 -4.47 -16.50
CA ILE A 91 9.89 -3.78 -17.34
C ILE A 91 10.22 -4.01 -18.81
N ARG A 92 9.51 -4.91 -19.46
CA ARG A 92 9.68 -5.21 -20.88
C ARG A 92 8.82 -4.30 -21.75
N THR A 93 9.38 -3.88 -22.90
CA THR A 93 8.68 -3.00 -23.83
C THR A 93 7.43 -3.67 -24.39
N GLU A 94 7.49 -4.96 -24.68
CA GLU A 94 6.37 -5.74 -25.21
C GLU A 94 5.19 -5.79 -24.23
N ASP A 95 5.46 -5.88 -22.92
CA ASP A 95 4.42 -5.88 -21.88
C ASP A 95 3.77 -4.49 -21.78
N ILE A 96 4.56 -3.41 -21.89
CA ILE A 96 4.06 -2.02 -21.96
C ILE A 96 3.18 -1.85 -23.21
N ASP A 97 3.63 -2.29 -24.38
CA ASP A 97 2.90 -2.13 -25.64
C ASP A 97 1.57 -2.88 -25.61
N LYS A 98 1.57 -4.11 -25.10
CA LYS A 98 0.36 -4.90 -24.91
C LYS A 98 -0.62 -4.21 -23.93
N ALA A 99 -0.11 -3.68 -22.83
CA ALA A 99 -0.94 -2.95 -21.86
C ALA A 99 -1.56 -1.70 -22.49
N VAL A 100 -0.77 -0.90 -23.21
CA VAL A 100 -1.24 0.32 -23.89
C VAL A 100 -2.29 -0.02 -24.96
N GLU A 101 -2.07 -1.08 -25.73
CA GLU A 101 -3.05 -1.54 -26.73
C GLU A 101 -4.40 -1.88 -26.08
N MET A 102 -4.37 -2.69 -25.02
CA MET A 102 -5.61 -3.08 -24.31
C MET A 102 -6.31 -1.88 -23.69
N ILE A 103 -5.55 -0.95 -23.09
CA ILE A 103 -6.07 0.28 -22.48
C ILE A 103 -6.71 1.17 -23.55
N SER A 104 -6.07 1.30 -24.72
CA SER A 104 -6.57 2.15 -25.82
C SER A 104 -7.85 1.61 -26.50
N GLN A 105 -8.13 0.32 -26.36
CA GLN A 105 -9.33 -0.33 -26.92
C GLN A 105 -10.54 -0.33 -25.98
N ALA A 106 -10.33 0.01 -24.70
CA ALA A 106 -11.38 -0.02 -23.68
C ALA A 106 -12.47 1.04 -23.95
N LYS A 107 -13.72 0.68 -23.70
CA LYS A 107 -14.87 1.61 -23.77
C LYS A 107 -15.37 2.02 -22.39
N LYS A 108 -15.15 1.17 -21.40
CA LYS A 108 -15.58 1.35 -20.01
C LYS A 108 -14.41 1.04 -19.05
N PRO A 109 -13.26 1.74 -19.19
CA PRO A 109 -12.12 1.47 -18.32
C PRO A 109 -12.40 1.91 -16.88
N PHE A 110 -11.85 1.16 -15.92
CA PHE A 110 -11.86 1.52 -14.50
C PHE A 110 -10.46 1.31 -13.93
N VAL A 111 -10.00 2.21 -13.05
CA VAL A 111 -8.66 2.14 -12.44
C VAL A 111 -8.79 1.77 -10.98
N PHE A 112 -8.11 0.70 -10.57
CA PHE A 112 -8.01 0.26 -9.18
C PHE A 112 -6.61 0.44 -8.64
N VAL A 113 -6.47 1.27 -7.60
CA VAL A 113 -5.19 1.71 -7.06
C VAL A 113 -4.92 1.07 -5.70
N GLY A 114 -3.73 0.53 -5.52
CA GLY A 114 -3.30 -0.08 -4.26
C GLY A 114 -2.11 0.59 -3.61
N GLY A 115 -1.66 -0.01 -2.50
CA GLY A 115 -0.53 0.47 -1.71
C GLY A 115 0.80 0.54 -2.46
N GLY A 116 0.97 -0.23 -3.54
CA GLY A 116 2.16 -0.18 -4.40
C GLY A 116 2.35 1.20 -5.04
N ALA A 117 1.28 1.89 -5.43
CA ALA A 117 1.34 3.25 -5.95
C ALA A 117 1.83 4.25 -4.88
N VAL A 118 1.37 4.09 -3.62
CA VAL A 118 1.84 4.90 -2.48
C VAL A 118 3.31 4.65 -2.19
N ILE A 119 3.72 3.38 -2.15
CA ILE A 119 5.10 2.97 -1.84
C ILE A 119 6.08 3.48 -2.90
N SER A 120 5.71 3.37 -4.16
CA SER A 120 6.49 3.83 -5.29
C SER A 120 6.54 5.37 -5.41
N GLY A 121 5.63 6.11 -4.75
CA GLY A 121 5.49 7.55 -4.90
C GLY A 121 5.09 7.94 -6.33
N ALA A 122 4.11 7.22 -6.88
CA ALA A 122 3.65 7.32 -8.27
C ALA A 122 2.42 8.24 -8.43
N ASP A 123 2.13 9.07 -7.46
CA ASP A 123 0.92 9.92 -7.42
C ASP A 123 0.79 10.84 -8.63
N LYS A 124 1.88 11.46 -9.07
CA LYS A 124 1.89 12.35 -10.23
C LYS A 124 1.70 11.60 -11.54
N GLU A 125 2.42 10.52 -11.72
CA GLU A 125 2.33 9.65 -12.89
C GLU A 125 0.94 8.98 -12.98
N LEU A 126 0.36 8.63 -11.83
CA LEU A 126 -1.00 8.11 -11.74
C LEU A 126 -2.04 9.17 -12.12
N ALA A 127 -1.91 10.40 -11.62
CA ALA A 127 -2.81 11.49 -11.98
C ALA A 127 -2.75 11.81 -13.48
N GLU A 128 -1.54 11.81 -14.08
CA GLU A 128 -1.37 11.97 -15.52
C GLU A 128 -2.02 10.82 -16.30
N PHE A 129 -1.79 9.57 -15.86
CA PHE A 129 -2.39 8.38 -16.47
C PHE A 129 -3.92 8.45 -16.47
N VAL A 130 -4.52 8.73 -15.30
CA VAL A 130 -5.98 8.84 -15.16
C VAL A 130 -6.54 9.97 -16.02
N LYS A 131 -5.86 11.12 -16.07
CA LYS A 131 -6.24 12.24 -16.94
C LYS A 131 -6.22 11.85 -18.42
N LYS A 132 -5.18 11.14 -18.86
CA LYS A 132 -5.06 10.66 -20.26
C LYS A 132 -6.11 9.59 -20.57
N LEU A 133 -6.33 8.67 -19.66
CA LEU A 133 -7.33 7.62 -19.84
C LEU A 133 -8.76 8.15 -19.71
N HIS A 134 -8.98 9.20 -18.91
CA HIS A 134 -10.31 9.75 -18.59
C HIS A 134 -11.27 8.66 -18.05
N ALA A 135 -10.89 8.01 -16.95
CA ALA A 135 -11.62 6.89 -16.37
C ALA A 135 -11.87 7.06 -14.88
N PRO A 136 -12.97 6.49 -14.35
CA PRO A 136 -13.20 6.45 -12.91
C PRO A 136 -12.10 5.70 -12.17
N VAL A 137 -11.79 6.15 -10.95
CA VAL A 137 -10.74 5.61 -10.09
C VAL A 137 -11.32 5.15 -8.77
N THR A 138 -10.85 4.02 -8.30
CA THR A 138 -11.12 3.50 -6.95
C THR A 138 -9.81 3.06 -6.30
N ASP A 139 -9.79 2.97 -4.99
CA ASP A 139 -8.61 2.52 -4.25
C ASP A 139 -8.91 1.36 -3.28
N SER A 140 -7.84 0.73 -2.83
CA SER A 140 -7.84 -0.10 -1.63
C SER A 140 -7.56 0.76 -0.40
N LEU A 141 -7.78 0.22 0.81
CA LEU A 141 -7.41 0.88 2.06
C LEU A 141 -5.94 1.39 2.04
N MET A 142 -5.01 0.58 1.54
CA MET A 142 -3.60 0.94 1.47
C MET A 142 -3.25 1.85 0.28
N GLY A 143 -4.17 2.03 -0.67
CA GLY A 143 -4.02 2.92 -1.82
C GLY A 143 -4.46 4.36 -1.56
N LYS A 144 -5.06 4.62 -0.39
CA LYS A 144 -5.56 5.94 0.00
C LYS A 144 -4.51 7.05 -0.17
N GLY A 145 -4.90 8.11 -0.86
CA GLY A 145 -4.04 9.25 -1.13
C GLY A 145 -3.07 9.09 -2.30
N ALA A 146 -2.95 7.89 -2.90
CA ALA A 146 -2.18 7.75 -4.15
C ALA A 146 -2.86 8.49 -5.31
N PHE A 147 -4.18 8.54 -5.31
CA PHE A 147 -4.98 9.42 -6.14
C PHE A 147 -5.78 10.38 -5.25
N ASN A 148 -5.93 11.63 -5.66
CA ASN A 148 -6.58 12.65 -4.85
C ASN A 148 -8.05 12.30 -4.61
N GLY A 149 -8.42 12.10 -3.34
CA GLY A 149 -9.79 11.75 -2.91
C GLY A 149 -10.84 12.86 -3.10
N THR A 150 -10.45 14.06 -3.57
CA THR A 150 -11.35 15.15 -3.93
C THR A 150 -11.53 15.31 -5.44
N ASP A 151 -10.83 14.50 -6.25
CA ASP A 151 -10.96 14.52 -7.70
C ASP A 151 -12.34 13.98 -8.12
N PRO A 152 -13.02 14.59 -9.12
CA PRO A 152 -14.33 14.12 -9.60
C PRO A 152 -14.34 12.66 -10.10
N LEU A 153 -13.21 12.18 -10.63
CA LEU A 153 -13.09 10.80 -11.11
C LEU A 153 -12.91 9.78 -9.97
N TYR A 154 -12.70 10.24 -8.74
CA TYR A 154 -12.53 9.34 -7.60
C TYR A 154 -13.88 8.84 -7.06
N MET A 155 -14.10 7.52 -7.13
CA MET A 155 -15.36 6.86 -6.78
C MET A 155 -15.38 6.24 -5.37
N GLY A 156 -14.36 6.51 -4.56
CA GLY A 156 -14.21 5.93 -3.22
C GLY A 156 -13.49 4.59 -3.23
N MET A 157 -13.51 3.91 -2.09
CA MET A 157 -12.81 2.63 -1.89
C MET A 157 -13.58 1.47 -2.53
N LEU A 158 -12.86 0.46 -3.01
CA LEU A 158 -13.40 -0.78 -3.54
C LEU A 158 -13.53 -1.86 -2.45
N GLY A 159 -14.46 -2.79 -2.62
CA GLY A 159 -14.60 -3.99 -1.83
C GLY A 159 -15.64 -3.90 -0.72
N MET A 160 -15.49 -4.73 0.32
CA MET A 160 -16.49 -4.95 1.37
C MET A 160 -16.92 -3.66 2.09
N HIS A 161 -16.01 -2.73 2.31
CA HIS A 161 -16.25 -1.44 2.96
C HIS A 161 -16.19 -0.28 1.96
N GLY A 162 -16.24 -0.59 0.67
CA GLY A 162 -16.20 0.37 -0.41
C GLY A 162 -17.55 1.02 -0.71
N THR A 163 -17.54 1.96 -1.64
CA THR A 163 -18.75 2.59 -2.15
C THR A 163 -19.50 1.67 -3.11
N LYS A 164 -20.80 1.85 -3.24
CA LYS A 164 -21.58 1.14 -4.26
C LYS A 164 -21.16 1.53 -5.68
N ALA A 165 -20.82 2.81 -5.91
CA ALA A 165 -20.33 3.27 -7.20
C ALA A 165 -19.05 2.56 -7.63
N ALA A 166 -18.06 2.42 -6.73
CA ALA A 166 -16.84 1.68 -7.02
C ALA A 166 -17.11 0.19 -7.32
N ASN A 167 -17.93 -0.47 -6.49
CA ASN A 167 -18.22 -1.89 -6.65
C ASN A 167 -19.05 -2.17 -7.93
N PHE A 168 -20.08 -1.38 -8.24
CA PHE A 168 -20.86 -1.53 -9.46
C PHE A 168 -20.03 -1.17 -10.69
N GLY A 169 -19.27 -0.05 -10.64
CA GLY A 169 -18.41 0.34 -11.75
C GLY A 169 -17.40 -0.73 -12.11
N VAL A 170 -16.73 -1.36 -11.12
CA VAL A 170 -15.81 -2.48 -11.37
C VAL A 170 -16.55 -3.73 -11.91
N SER A 171 -17.79 -3.97 -11.49
CA SER A 171 -18.58 -5.10 -12.01
C SER A 171 -19.05 -4.91 -13.45
N GLU A 172 -19.17 -3.67 -13.92
CA GLU A 172 -19.71 -3.31 -15.23
C GLU A 172 -18.66 -2.81 -16.22
N CYS A 173 -17.41 -2.55 -15.77
CA CYS A 173 -16.34 -2.14 -16.67
C CYS A 173 -15.98 -3.24 -17.67
N ASP A 174 -15.42 -2.85 -18.80
CA ASP A 174 -14.86 -3.78 -19.80
C ASP A 174 -13.34 -3.95 -19.65
N LEU A 175 -12.68 -3.02 -18.95
CA LEU A 175 -11.27 -3.09 -18.60
C LEU A 175 -11.06 -2.61 -17.17
N LEU A 176 -10.41 -3.44 -16.36
CA LEU A 176 -9.90 -3.06 -15.03
C LEU A 176 -8.38 -2.92 -15.07
N VAL A 177 -7.88 -1.69 -14.89
CA VAL A 177 -6.44 -1.42 -14.76
C VAL A 177 -6.08 -1.40 -13.28
N VAL A 178 -5.25 -2.34 -12.85
CA VAL A 178 -4.87 -2.55 -11.45
C VAL A 178 -3.46 -2.02 -11.23
N VAL A 179 -3.33 -0.99 -10.41
CA VAL A 179 -2.09 -0.23 -10.21
C VAL A 179 -1.54 -0.47 -8.81
N GLY A 180 -0.55 -1.36 -8.68
CA GLY A 180 0.09 -1.67 -7.40
C GLY A 180 -0.87 -2.19 -6.33
N ALA A 181 -1.88 -2.95 -6.75
CA ALA A 181 -2.91 -3.51 -5.87
C ALA A 181 -2.96 -5.02 -5.99
N ARG A 182 -3.01 -5.69 -4.87
CA ARG A 182 -3.25 -7.12 -4.81
C ARG A 182 -4.75 -7.42 -4.67
N PHE A 183 -5.15 -8.60 -5.15
CA PHE A 183 -6.52 -9.06 -5.06
C PHE A 183 -6.80 -9.74 -3.71
N SER A 184 -6.95 -8.91 -2.67
CA SER A 184 -7.34 -9.37 -1.33
C SER A 184 -8.81 -9.82 -1.31
N ASP A 185 -9.14 -10.77 -0.46
CA ASP A 185 -10.52 -11.22 -0.21
C ASP A 185 -11.46 -10.08 0.21
N ARG A 186 -10.94 -9.08 0.94
CA ARG A 186 -11.70 -7.88 1.34
C ARG A 186 -12.09 -6.99 0.17
N VAL A 187 -11.34 -7.06 -0.94
CA VAL A 187 -11.61 -6.32 -2.18
C VAL A 187 -12.47 -7.16 -3.12
N THR A 188 -12.08 -8.41 -3.35
CA THR A 188 -12.71 -9.27 -4.35
C THR A 188 -13.98 -9.96 -3.86
N GLY A 189 -14.10 -10.18 -2.55
CA GLY A 189 -15.13 -11.06 -2.01
C GLY A 189 -15.01 -12.44 -2.66
N ASN A 190 -16.00 -12.83 -3.44
CA ASN A 190 -15.91 -14.06 -4.25
C ASN A 190 -15.10 -13.81 -5.52
N ALA A 191 -13.85 -14.25 -5.53
CA ALA A 191 -12.92 -14.07 -6.65
C ALA A 191 -13.46 -14.59 -8.00
N LYS A 192 -14.31 -15.61 -8.00
CA LYS A 192 -14.95 -16.15 -9.23
C LYS A 192 -16.02 -15.23 -9.82
N LYS A 193 -16.51 -14.27 -9.04
CA LYS A 193 -17.53 -13.30 -9.46
C LYS A 193 -16.99 -11.88 -9.59
N PHE A 194 -15.71 -11.68 -9.30
CA PHE A 194 -15.09 -10.35 -9.34
C PHE A 194 -14.73 -9.98 -10.79
N ALA A 195 -15.18 -8.80 -11.23
CA ALA A 195 -14.87 -8.19 -12.52
C ALA A 195 -15.01 -9.14 -13.72
N THR A 196 -16.05 -9.99 -13.73
CA THR A 196 -16.23 -11.06 -14.74
C THR A 196 -16.47 -10.54 -16.15
N ASN A 197 -16.89 -9.28 -16.30
CA ASN A 197 -17.13 -8.63 -17.58
C ASN A 197 -15.87 -7.92 -18.12
N ALA A 198 -14.84 -7.76 -17.27
CA ALA A 198 -13.65 -6.99 -17.62
C ALA A 198 -12.49 -7.88 -18.04
N LYS A 199 -11.68 -7.38 -18.98
CA LYS A 199 -10.28 -7.75 -19.09
C LYS A 199 -9.52 -7.08 -17.95
N ILE A 200 -8.43 -7.71 -17.49
CA ILE A 200 -7.62 -7.18 -16.36
C ILE A 200 -6.19 -6.95 -16.83
N VAL A 201 -5.72 -5.72 -16.67
CA VAL A 201 -4.31 -5.33 -16.83
C VAL A 201 -3.75 -5.00 -15.44
N GLN A 202 -2.70 -5.69 -15.00
CA GLN A 202 -2.12 -5.50 -13.67
C GLN A 202 -0.67 -5.02 -13.74
N PHE A 203 -0.36 -3.96 -12.99
CA PHE A 203 0.99 -3.45 -12.76
C PHE A 203 1.39 -3.74 -11.32
N ASP A 204 2.48 -4.49 -11.13
CA ASP A 204 2.98 -4.83 -9.79
C ASP A 204 4.50 -4.99 -9.80
N VAL A 205 5.13 -4.77 -8.64
CA VAL A 205 6.56 -4.99 -8.47
C VAL A 205 6.88 -6.45 -8.12
N ASP A 206 5.87 -7.19 -7.65
CA ASP A 206 5.99 -8.57 -7.17
C ASP A 206 5.32 -9.55 -8.15
N PRO A 207 6.07 -10.35 -8.89
CA PRO A 207 5.49 -11.32 -9.82
C PRO A 207 4.60 -12.37 -9.13
N ALA A 208 4.76 -12.60 -7.82
CA ALA A 208 3.92 -13.53 -7.07
C ALA A 208 2.49 -13.02 -6.85
N GLU A 209 2.23 -11.73 -7.07
CA GLU A 209 0.89 -11.15 -7.01
C GLU A 209 0.11 -11.34 -8.32
N ILE A 210 0.78 -11.68 -9.43
CA ILE A 210 0.13 -11.89 -10.73
C ILE A 210 -0.60 -13.25 -10.75
N ASN A 211 -1.75 -13.28 -11.45
CA ASN A 211 -2.59 -14.46 -11.63
C ASN A 211 -3.23 -15.05 -10.34
N LYS A 212 -3.29 -14.32 -9.25
CA LYS A 212 -4.20 -14.67 -8.14
C LYS A 212 -5.67 -14.61 -8.57
N ILE A 213 -5.97 -13.75 -9.53
CA ILE A 213 -7.15 -13.77 -10.39
C ILE A 213 -6.62 -13.81 -11.82
N LYS A 214 -7.42 -14.33 -12.79
CA LYS A 214 -7.02 -14.32 -14.20
C LYS A 214 -6.72 -12.90 -14.66
N VAL A 215 -5.50 -12.68 -15.14
CA VAL A 215 -5.02 -11.40 -15.67
C VAL A 215 -4.74 -11.57 -17.18
N ASP A 216 -5.16 -10.62 -18.00
CA ASP A 216 -5.01 -10.69 -19.47
C ASP A 216 -3.70 -10.07 -19.95
N ALA A 217 -3.19 -9.06 -19.21
CA ALA A 217 -1.85 -8.51 -19.38
C ALA A 217 -1.28 -8.01 -18.06
N ASN A 218 0.04 -8.03 -17.91
CA ASN A 218 0.72 -7.50 -16.74
C ASN A 218 2.03 -6.81 -17.11
N VAL A 219 2.47 -5.89 -16.25
CA VAL A 219 3.81 -5.29 -16.31
C VAL A 219 4.44 -5.42 -14.93
N ILE A 220 5.60 -6.07 -14.85
CA ILE A 220 6.35 -6.25 -13.61
C ILE A 220 7.42 -5.18 -13.49
N GLY A 221 7.36 -4.39 -12.40
CA GLY A 221 8.34 -3.37 -12.09
C GLY A 221 7.83 -2.29 -11.13
N ASP A 222 8.67 -1.31 -10.84
CA ASP A 222 8.28 -0.17 -10.02
C ASP A 222 7.12 0.61 -10.67
N ILE A 223 6.06 0.86 -9.91
CA ILE A 223 4.80 1.43 -10.44
C ILE A 223 5.01 2.81 -11.06
N LYS A 224 5.87 3.64 -10.47
CA LYS A 224 6.17 4.97 -11.02
C LYS A 224 6.81 4.87 -12.39
N GLU A 225 7.79 3.98 -12.56
CA GLU A 225 8.47 3.79 -13.84
C GLU A 225 7.56 3.11 -14.88
N VAL A 226 6.71 2.18 -14.45
CA VAL A 226 5.69 1.57 -15.33
C VAL A 226 4.73 2.64 -15.85
N LEU A 227 4.13 3.44 -14.96
CA LEU A 227 3.19 4.49 -15.35
C LEU A 227 3.83 5.55 -16.23
N LYS A 228 5.08 5.93 -15.97
CA LYS A 228 5.83 6.86 -16.83
C LYS A 228 5.92 6.34 -18.28
N ARG A 229 6.34 5.07 -18.46
CA ARG A 229 6.44 4.46 -19.79
C ARG A 229 5.08 4.28 -20.48
N ILE A 230 4.03 3.96 -19.71
CA ILE A 230 2.66 3.93 -20.22
C ILE A 230 2.21 5.31 -20.67
N ASN A 231 2.44 6.35 -19.86
CA ASN A 231 2.06 7.72 -20.17
C ASN A 231 2.77 8.29 -21.42
N GLU A 232 4.01 7.87 -21.68
CA GLU A 232 4.74 8.26 -22.90
C GLU A 232 4.07 7.72 -24.18
N LYS A 233 3.40 6.57 -24.11
CA LYS A 233 2.77 5.90 -25.27
C LYS A 233 1.25 6.10 -25.34
N LEU A 234 0.59 6.31 -24.20
CA LEU A 234 -0.87 6.46 -24.16
C LEU A 234 -1.30 7.82 -24.69
N THR A 235 -2.17 7.82 -25.71
CA THR A 235 -2.83 9.02 -26.21
C THR A 235 -4.06 9.38 -25.37
N GLN A 236 -4.49 10.64 -25.44
CA GLN A 236 -5.67 11.14 -24.74
C GLN A 236 -6.92 10.36 -25.21
N GLN A 237 -7.64 9.80 -24.23
CA GLN A 237 -8.91 9.09 -24.42
C GLN A 237 -10.10 9.97 -23.95
N LYS A 238 -11.31 9.57 -24.32
CA LYS A 238 -12.57 10.17 -23.84
C LYS A 238 -13.57 9.07 -23.53
N HIS A 239 -14.08 9.06 -22.32
CA HIS A 239 -15.08 8.10 -21.86
C HIS A 239 -16.23 8.81 -21.12
N ASP A 240 -16.67 9.96 -21.66
CA ASP A 240 -17.61 10.89 -21.00
C ASP A 240 -18.90 10.19 -20.55
N GLU A 241 -19.51 9.37 -21.39
CA GLU A 241 -20.74 8.62 -21.06
C GLU A 241 -20.53 7.63 -19.91
N TRP A 242 -19.38 6.95 -19.93
CA TRP A 242 -19.05 5.99 -18.88
C TRP A 242 -18.75 6.69 -17.54
N VAL A 243 -17.98 7.77 -17.56
CA VAL A 243 -17.71 8.58 -16.38
C VAL A 243 -19.02 9.11 -15.81
N ALA A 244 -19.87 9.72 -16.63
CA ALA A 244 -21.17 10.24 -16.20
C ALA A 244 -22.06 9.15 -15.58
N TYR A 245 -22.07 7.94 -16.15
CA TYR A 245 -22.81 6.82 -15.59
C TYR A 245 -22.33 6.44 -14.19
N VAL A 246 -21.01 6.35 -13.98
CA VAL A 246 -20.45 5.99 -12.66
C VAL A 246 -20.66 7.12 -11.64
N GLU A 247 -20.59 8.38 -12.08
CA GLU A 247 -20.94 9.53 -11.25
C GLU A 247 -22.42 9.51 -10.79
N GLU A 248 -23.32 9.10 -11.69
CA GLU A 248 -24.74 8.92 -11.34
C GLU A 248 -24.92 7.82 -10.28
N LEU A 249 -24.16 6.73 -10.37
CA LEU A 249 -24.16 5.70 -9.33
C LEU A 249 -23.68 6.26 -7.98
N ALA A 250 -22.66 7.13 -7.98
CA ALA A 250 -22.17 7.76 -6.77
C ALA A 250 -23.24 8.70 -6.16
N LYS A 251 -23.94 9.46 -6.98
CA LYS A 251 -25.04 10.33 -6.55
C LYS A 251 -26.25 9.55 -6.03
N LYS A 252 -26.56 8.42 -6.69
CA LYS A 252 -27.70 7.55 -6.34
C LYS A 252 -27.47 6.76 -5.05
N TYR A 253 -26.23 6.40 -4.78
CA TYR A 253 -25.86 5.55 -3.65
C TYR A 253 -24.72 6.16 -2.81
N PRO A 254 -24.93 7.37 -2.23
CA PRO A 254 -23.91 7.99 -1.39
C PRO A 254 -23.69 7.18 -0.10
N LEU A 255 -22.54 7.34 0.49
CA LEU A 255 -22.33 6.93 1.88
C LEU A 255 -23.15 7.84 2.78
N THR A 256 -24.02 7.27 3.60
CA THR A 256 -24.94 8.01 4.46
C THR A 256 -24.75 7.62 5.92
N TYR A 257 -25.01 8.56 6.81
CA TYR A 257 -25.03 8.37 8.26
C TYR A 257 -26.02 9.32 8.91
N HIS A 258 -26.35 9.11 10.19
CA HIS A 258 -27.22 10.01 10.94
C HIS A 258 -26.50 11.32 11.27
N THR A 259 -27.00 12.45 10.76
CA THR A 259 -26.40 13.79 10.94
C THR A 259 -26.93 14.51 12.20
N ASP A 260 -28.01 13.99 12.81
CA ASP A 260 -28.64 14.49 14.04
C ASP A 260 -27.96 13.96 15.32
N LYS A 261 -26.95 13.11 15.17
CA LYS A 261 -26.23 12.49 16.28
C LYS A 261 -24.71 12.59 16.09
N LEU A 262 -24.00 12.60 17.21
CA LEU A 262 -22.54 12.46 17.19
C LEU A 262 -22.17 11.03 16.81
N THR A 263 -21.81 10.84 15.54
CA THR A 263 -21.43 9.53 14.99
C THR A 263 -19.97 9.53 14.52
N GLY A 264 -19.37 8.36 14.38
CA GLY A 264 -18.01 8.24 13.86
C GLY A 264 -17.81 8.89 12.50
N PRO A 265 -18.67 8.63 11.49
CA PRO A 265 -18.61 9.30 10.19
C PRO A 265 -18.65 10.83 10.30
N TYR A 266 -19.56 11.38 11.11
CA TYR A 266 -19.65 12.83 11.36
C TYR A 266 -18.32 13.39 11.89
N ILE A 267 -17.70 12.69 12.84
CA ILE A 267 -16.40 13.11 13.40
C ILE A 267 -15.32 13.14 12.29
N MET A 268 -15.29 12.13 11.41
CA MET A 268 -14.30 12.07 10.32
C MET A 268 -14.47 13.25 9.33
N GLU A 269 -15.69 13.59 8.97
CA GLU A 269 -15.96 14.75 8.11
C GLU A 269 -15.58 16.07 8.80
N LYS A 270 -15.89 16.21 10.09
CA LYS A 270 -15.47 17.40 10.85
C LYS A 270 -13.96 17.48 11.02
N LEU A 271 -13.26 16.37 11.22
CA LEU A 271 -11.79 16.35 11.22
C LEU A 271 -11.23 16.80 9.87
N TYR A 272 -11.84 16.35 8.77
CA TYR A 272 -11.44 16.81 7.44
C TYR A 272 -11.64 18.31 7.28
N GLU A 273 -12.82 18.85 7.67
CA GLU A 273 -13.13 20.28 7.58
C GLU A 273 -12.15 21.12 8.43
N VAL A 274 -11.97 20.79 9.70
CA VAL A 274 -11.11 21.54 10.64
C VAL A 274 -9.65 21.53 10.23
N THR A 275 -9.17 20.41 9.67
CA THR A 275 -7.79 20.28 9.19
C THR A 275 -7.62 20.73 7.74
N ASN A 276 -8.69 21.12 7.06
CA ASN A 276 -8.70 21.35 5.61
C ASN A 276 -8.11 20.17 4.81
N GLY A 277 -8.26 18.96 5.35
CA GLY A 277 -7.69 17.74 4.78
C GLY A 277 -6.16 17.70 4.75
N ASP A 278 -5.48 18.47 5.59
CA ASP A 278 -4.01 18.56 5.62
C ASP A 278 -3.37 17.81 6.81
N ALA A 279 -4.12 16.99 7.53
CA ALA A 279 -3.58 16.17 8.61
C ALA A 279 -3.12 14.80 8.12
N ILE A 280 -2.16 14.22 8.85
CA ILE A 280 -1.84 12.80 8.76
C ILE A 280 -2.74 12.09 9.76
N ILE A 281 -3.49 11.12 9.28
CA ILE A 281 -4.40 10.29 10.06
C ILE A 281 -3.73 8.94 10.32
N THR A 282 -3.56 8.58 11.57
CA THR A 282 -3.20 7.23 11.98
C THR A 282 -4.41 6.53 12.57
N THR A 283 -4.56 5.25 12.36
CA THR A 283 -5.69 4.52 12.93
C THR A 283 -5.24 3.26 13.64
N GLU A 284 -5.98 2.91 14.66
CA GLU A 284 -6.08 1.56 15.16
C GLU A 284 -7.01 0.74 14.25
N VAL A 285 -7.40 -0.47 14.66
CA VAL A 285 -8.21 -1.37 13.84
C VAL A 285 -9.59 -1.56 14.43
N GLY A 286 -10.62 -1.33 13.60
CA GLY A 286 -12.04 -1.44 13.99
C GLY A 286 -12.94 -0.60 13.10
N GLN A 287 -14.16 -0.33 13.55
CA GLN A 287 -15.12 0.50 12.82
C GLN A 287 -14.57 1.92 12.54
N HIS A 288 -13.87 2.49 13.50
CA HIS A 288 -13.21 3.80 13.36
C HIS A 288 -12.21 3.87 12.22
N GLN A 289 -11.48 2.77 11.95
CA GLN A 289 -10.59 2.65 10.78
C GLN A 289 -11.38 2.75 9.48
N MET A 290 -12.52 2.06 9.41
CA MET A 290 -13.38 2.09 8.22
C MET A 290 -14.00 3.46 8.02
N TRP A 291 -14.47 4.13 9.07
CA TRP A 291 -14.99 5.50 8.98
C TRP A 291 -13.91 6.48 8.53
N ALA A 292 -12.70 6.37 9.06
CA ALA A 292 -11.57 7.18 8.59
C ALA A 292 -11.29 6.96 7.09
N ALA A 293 -11.35 5.71 6.63
CA ALA A 293 -11.13 5.38 5.21
C ALA A 293 -12.26 5.86 4.29
N GLN A 294 -13.51 5.92 4.78
CA GLN A 294 -14.68 6.25 3.99
C GLN A 294 -14.98 7.77 3.95
N PHE A 295 -14.81 8.47 5.07
CA PHE A 295 -15.32 9.82 5.25
C PHE A 295 -14.24 10.90 5.35
N TYR A 296 -12.97 10.54 5.62
CA TYR A 296 -11.86 11.49 5.48
C TYR A 296 -11.29 11.41 4.06
N LYS A 297 -11.19 12.55 3.36
CA LYS A 297 -10.71 12.60 1.98
C LYS A 297 -9.20 12.83 1.96
N TYR A 298 -8.45 11.79 1.59
CA TYR A 298 -6.99 11.84 1.48
C TYR A 298 -6.59 12.45 0.14
N LYS A 299 -5.73 13.47 0.16
CA LYS A 299 -5.29 14.22 -1.03
C LYS A 299 -3.91 13.80 -1.51
N GLU A 300 -3.08 13.29 -0.60
CA GLU A 300 -1.67 12.99 -0.83
C GLU A 300 -1.31 11.59 -0.31
N PRO A 301 -0.29 10.94 -0.89
CA PRO A 301 0.25 9.70 -0.36
C PRO A 301 0.71 9.86 1.09
N ARG A 302 0.57 8.79 1.88
CA ARG A 302 1.02 8.73 3.28
C ARG A 302 0.28 9.66 4.24
N GLN A 303 -0.88 10.20 3.87
CA GLN A 303 -1.79 10.85 4.80
C GLN A 303 -2.57 9.86 5.68
N LEU A 304 -2.73 8.60 5.23
CA LEU A 304 -3.29 7.53 6.04
C LEU A 304 -2.18 6.53 6.42
N LEU A 305 -2.00 6.31 7.71
CA LEU A 305 -1.11 5.27 8.25
C LEU A 305 -1.95 4.29 9.07
N THR A 306 -2.04 3.05 8.61
CA THR A 306 -2.91 2.05 9.21
C THR A 306 -2.38 0.63 8.99
N SER A 307 -2.72 -0.28 9.88
CA SER A 307 -2.45 -1.72 9.69
C SER A 307 -3.56 -2.35 8.83
N GLY A 308 -3.48 -2.15 7.51
CA GLY A 308 -4.52 -2.59 6.56
C GLY A 308 -4.36 -4.04 6.07
N GLY A 309 -3.26 -4.70 6.38
CA GLY A 309 -3.00 -6.11 6.03
C GLY A 309 -3.36 -7.06 7.15
N LEU A 310 -2.61 -7.01 8.25
CA LEU A 310 -2.81 -7.89 9.41
C LEU A 310 -3.87 -7.36 10.39
N GLY A 311 -4.23 -6.09 10.33
CA GLY A 311 -5.20 -5.50 11.23
C GLY A 311 -4.72 -5.49 12.69
N THR A 312 -3.48 -5.06 12.91
CA THR A 312 -2.83 -5.07 14.22
C THR A 312 -3.38 -3.96 15.10
N MET A 313 -4.07 -4.30 16.16
CA MET A 313 -4.45 -3.38 17.23
C MET A 313 -3.21 -2.94 18.02
N GLY A 314 -3.16 -1.66 18.46
CA GLY A 314 -1.97 -1.07 19.09
C GLY A 314 -0.96 -0.44 18.10
N TYR A 315 -1.25 -0.46 16.79
CA TYR A 315 -0.41 0.14 15.75
C TYR A 315 -0.43 1.67 15.77
N GLY A 316 -1.60 2.27 15.99
CA GLY A 316 -1.87 3.68 15.69
C GLY A 316 -1.07 4.65 16.54
N LEU A 317 -0.89 4.38 17.85
CA LEU A 317 -0.14 5.27 18.74
C LEU A 317 1.32 5.38 18.33
N GLY A 318 2.00 4.25 18.14
CA GLY A 318 3.39 4.25 17.69
C GLY A 318 3.56 4.88 16.31
N ALA A 319 2.64 4.62 15.39
CA ALA A 319 2.61 5.21 14.06
C ALA A 319 2.42 6.74 14.12
N SER A 320 1.56 7.26 15.01
CA SER A 320 1.33 8.71 15.17
C SER A 320 2.56 9.43 15.72
N ILE A 321 3.23 8.85 16.69
CA ILE A 321 4.48 9.39 17.24
C ILE A 321 5.56 9.45 16.13
N GLY A 322 5.73 8.36 15.39
CA GLY A 322 6.66 8.29 14.27
C GLY A 322 6.33 9.27 13.15
N ALA A 323 5.06 9.39 12.78
CA ALA A 323 4.60 10.34 11.78
C ALA A 323 4.88 11.79 12.19
N LYS A 324 4.60 12.14 13.46
CA LYS A 324 4.88 13.48 13.98
C LYS A 324 6.38 13.77 14.04
N TRP A 325 7.18 12.77 14.37
CA TRP A 325 8.63 12.90 14.35
C TRP A 325 9.18 13.12 12.94
N GLY A 326 8.66 12.36 11.95
CA GLY A 326 9.07 12.48 10.54
C GLY A 326 8.53 13.73 9.83
N ARG A 327 7.35 14.23 10.25
CA ARG A 327 6.68 15.39 9.66
C ARG A 327 6.25 16.35 10.78
N ARG A 328 7.22 17.06 11.32
CA ARG A 328 7.00 18.03 12.42
C ARG A 328 6.11 19.20 12.03
N ASP A 329 6.02 19.51 10.75
CA ASP A 329 5.21 20.53 10.12
C ASP A 329 3.72 20.17 10.05
N LYS A 330 3.37 18.87 10.09
CA LYS A 330 1.99 18.41 9.93
C LYS A 330 1.29 18.14 11.26
N THR A 331 -0.01 18.38 11.29
CA THR A 331 -0.88 17.83 12.34
C THR A 331 -1.02 16.34 12.16
N VAL A 332 -0.84 15.57 13.22
CA VAL A 332 -1.05 14.12 13.23
C VAL A 332 -2.15 13.79 14.22
N ILE A 333 -3.13 13.01 13.77
CA ILE A 333 -4.30 12.63 14.57
C ILE A 333 -4.38 11.11 14.61
N ASN A 334 -4.33 10.52 15.81
CA ASN A 334 -4.58 9.09 16.00
C ASN A 334 -6.07 8.85 16.29
N ILE A 335 -6.70 7.99 15.49
CA ILE A 335 -8.07 7.56 15.68
C ILE A 335 -8.04 6.15 16.28
N ALA A 336 -8.33 6.08 17.57
CA ALA A 336 -8.24 4.86 18.36
C ALA A 336 -9.62 4.41 18.84
N GLY A 337 -9.83 3.12 18.94
CA GLY A 337 -10.92 2.52 19.70
C GLY A 337 -10.54 2.42 21.19
N ASP A 338 -11.54 2.22 22.02
CA ASP A 338 -11.39 2.11 23.49
C ASP A 338 -10.39 1.05 23.92
N GLY A 339 -10.41 -0.12 23.28
CA GLY A 339 -9.50 -1.23 23.59
C GLY A 339 -8.04 -0.96 23.22
N CYS A 340 -7.79 -0.13 22.19
CA CYS A 340 -6.44 0.22 21.75
C CYS A 340 -5.89 1.44 22.49
N PHE A 341 -6.78 2.25 23.08
CA PHE A 341 -6.38 3.44 23.84
C PHE A 341 -5.86 3.10 25.25
N ARG A 342 -6.24 1.94 25.79
CA ARG A 342 -5.77 1.43 27.08
C ARG A 342 -4.46 0.66 26.94
#